data_2a4022772ef777a8e4de21ba2f928c69
#
_entry.id   2a4022772ef777a8e4de21ba2f928c69
#
_cell.length_a   1.000
_cell.length_b   1.000
_cell.length_c   1.000
_cell.angle_alpha   90.00
_cell.angle_beta   90.00
_cell.angle_gamma   90.00
#
_symmetry.space_group_name_H-M   'P 1'
#
loop_
_entity.id
_entity.type
_entity.pdbx_description
1 polymer ?
#
loop_
_entity_poly.entity_id
_entity_poly.type
_entity_poly.pdbx_seq_one_letter_code
_entity_poly.pdbx_strand_id
1 'polypeptide(L)'
;MFHFLFSLLLLGSIHGEPIKINLITTNDLHGVIGKQKANFMNPQYPPTILGGAAFAKYVDELKIETEKNGEGLLILDGGNFFQGSPLGLVDNGYTMIEWMNRIGYDAMVPGIYDFISGAENLNELSTKATFPFLYSNLDCNNCPLINSNIKPYIIKEIEGVSIGILGVVNSQIMEFVLAENLSGTNAEKEVYSIRGWIPDMKSSGADLIIILTSSGVPWNREDEYEMFLQKISRGEIDETS
;
A
#
# COMPACT_ATOMS: atom_id res chain seq x y z
N MET A 1 -24.09 10.48 -65.62
CA MET A 1 -24.84 10.00 -64.46
C MET A 1 -23.84 9.71 -63.37
N PHE A 2 -23.56 10.70 -62.51
CA PHE A 2 -22.58 10.61 -61.43
C PHE A 2 -23.26 10.11 -60.15
N HIS A 3 -22.85 8.95 -59.63
CA HIS A 3 -23.30 8.45 -58.32
C HIS A 3 -22.36 8.99 -57.27
N PHE A 4 -22.86 9.90 -56.41
CA PHE A 4 -22.18 10.33 -55.19
C PHE A 4 -22.50 9.30 -54.09
N LEU A 5 -21.48 8.52 -53.68
CA LEU A 5 -21.55 7.67 -52.50
C LEU A 5 -21.32 8.55 -51.27
N PHE A 6 -22.37 8.82 -50.49
CA PHE A 6 -22.27 9.49 -49.20
C PHE A 6 -21.87 8.44 -48.13
N SER A 7 -20.58 8.45 -47.72
CA SER A 7 -20.10 7.62 -46.63
C SER A 7 -20.45 8.33 -45.31
N LEU A 8 -21.47 7.84 -44.61
CA LEU A 8 -21.88 8.33 -43.29
C LEU A 8 -20.89 7.75 -42.28
N LEU A 9 -19.87 8.52 -41.82
CA LEU A 9 -19.03 8.20 -40.65
C LEU A 9 -19.90 8.37 -39.39
N LEU A 10 -20.39 7.27 -38.86
CA LEU A 10 -20.91 7.21 -37.49
C LEU A 10 -19.76 7.34 -36.52
N LEU A 11 -19.49 8.56 -36.05
CA LEU A 11 -18.70 8.82 -34.85
C LEU A 11 -19.51 8.37 -33.64
N GLY A 12 -19.48 7.09 -33.31
CA GLY A 12 -19.97 6.61 -32.05
C GLY A 12 -19.09 7.19 -30.95
N SER A 13 -19.64 8.03 -30.09
CA SER A 13 -19.00 8.40 -28.83
C SER A 13 -18.81 7.12 -28.02
N ILE A 14 -17.61 6.63 -27.90
CA ILE A 14 -17.26 5.53 -26.98
C ILE A 14 -17.31 6.15 -25.58
N HIS A 15 -18.47 6.22 -24.99
CA HIS A 15 -18.62 6.42 -23.55
C HIS A 15 -18.47 5.03 -22.94
N GLY A 16 -17.23 4.67 -22.56
CA GLY A 16 -17.02 3.54 -21.66
C GLY A 16 -17.69 3.84 -20.32
N GLU A 17 -18.39 2.86 -19.75
CA GLU A 17 -18.85 2.96 -18.37
C GLU A 17 -17.65 3.22 -17.45
N PRO A 18 -17.77 4.11 -16.46
CA PRO A 18 -16.66 4.37 -15.54
C PRO A 18 -16.33 3.11 -14.74
N ILE A 19 -15.07 2.72 -14.75
CA ILE A 19 -14.58 1.60 -13.95
C ILE A 19 -14.42 2.07 -12.50
N LYS A 20 -15.08 1.36 -11.57
CA LYS A 20 -14.96 1.63 -10.14
C LYS A 20 -14.02 0.64 -9.50
N ILE A 21 -13.02 1.16 -8.81
CA ILE A 21 -12.05 0.38 -8.03
C ILE A 21 -12.14 0.82 -6.57
N ASN A 22 -12.47 -0.13 -5.71
CA ASN A 22 -12.52 0.08 -4.26
C ASN A 22 -11.11 -0.15 -3.69
N LEU A 23 -10.63 0.78 -2.90
CA LEU A 23 -9.33 0.69 -2.24
C LEU A 23 -9.52 0.59 -0.72
N ILE A 24 -9.02 -0.48 -0.13
CA ILE A 24 -8.88 -0.62 1.32
C ILE A 24 -7.40 -0.47 1.66
N THR A 25 -7.10 0.40 2.62
CA THR A 25 -5.77 0.53 3.18
C THR A 25 -5.79 0.32 4.68
N THR A 26 -4.79 -0.38 5.18
CA THR A 26 -4.47 -0.47 6.61
C THR A 26 -3.05 0.02 6.84
N ASN A 27 -2.76 0.45 8.04
CA ASN A 27 -1.43 0.80 8.53
C ASN A 27 -1.43 0.77 10.05
N ASP A 28 -0.27 0.67 10.66
CA ASP A 28 -0.10 0.73 12.11
C ASP A 28 -0.98 -0.30 12.86
N LEU A 29 -1.08 -1.52 12.32
CA LEU A 29 -1.84 -2.60 12.97
C LEU A 29 -1.19 -3.04 14.28
N HIS A 30 0.13 -2.94 14.39
CA HIS A 30 0.89 -3.24 15.60
C HIS A 30 0.54 -4.59 16.28
N GLY A 31 0.15 -5.59 15.46
CA GLY A 31 -0.30 -6.90 15.95
C GLY A 31 -1.69 -6.89 16.60
N VAL A 32 -2.44 -5.81 16.47
CA VAL A 32 -3.73 -5.63 17.13
C VAL A 32 -4.88 -6.05 16.22
N ILE A 33 -5.18 -7.36 16.24
CA ILE A 33 -6.35 -7.94 15.55
C ILE A 33 -7.43 -8.46 16.52
N GLY A 34 -7.22 -8.28 17.82
CA GLY A 34 -8.21 -8.59 18.85
C GLY A 34 -9.22 -7.46 19.07
N LYS A 35 -10.32 -7.77 19.76
CA LYS A 35 -11.25 -6.74 20.23
C LYS A 35 -10.59 -5.88 21.31
N GLN A 36 -10.78 -4.56 21.24
CA GLN A 36 -10.23 -3.62 22.21
C GLN A 36 -11.30 -2.67 22.75
N LYS A 37 -11.02 -2.11 23.92
CA LYS A 37 -11.81 -1.03 24.48
C LYS A 37 -11.21 0.31 24.07
N ALA A 38 -12.01 1.17 23.45
CA ALA A 38 -11.60 2.51 23.01
C ALA A 38 -11.64 3.50 24.19
N ASN A 39 -10.75 3.30 25.18
CA ASN A 39 -10.68 4.16 26.37
C ASN A 39 -10.36 5.62 26.01
N PHE A 40 -9.70 5.86 24.88
CA PHE A 40 -9.40 7.20 24.37
C PHE A 40 -10.66 7.95 23.90
N MET A 41 -11.71 7.23 23.47
CA MET A 41 -12.99 7.84 23.09
C MET A 41 -13.86 8.18 24.29
N ASN A 42 -13.96 7.28 25.25
CA ASN A 42 -14.68 7.48 26.49
C ASN A 42 -14.08 6.62 27.61
N PRO A 43 -13.27 7.20 28.51
CA PRO A 43 -12.63 6.43 29.59
C PRO A 43 -13.59 5.74 30.55
N GLN A 44 -14.80 6.29 30.77
CA GLN A 44 -15.78 5.76 31.71
C GLN A 44 -16.67 4.67 31.10
N TYR A 45 -16.99 4.81 29.80
CA TYR A 45 -17.84 3.87 29.06
C TYR A 45 -17.22 3.61 27.67
N PRO A 46 -16.05 2.94 27.63
CA PRO A 46 -15.33 2.77 26.37
C PRO A 46 -16.12 1.87 25.41
N PRO A 47 -16.40 2.30 24.19
CA PRO A 47 -16.96 1.43 23.17
C PRO A 47 -15.98 0.31 22.86
N THR A 48 -16.47 -0.81 22.36
CA THR A 48 -15.63 -1.90 21.88
C THR A 48 -15.29 -1.68 20.42
N ILE A 49 -14.01 -1.55 20.11
CA ILE A 49 -13.52 -1.62 18.74
C ILE A 49 -13.53 -3.08 18.31
N LEU A 50 -14.17 -3.36 17.18
CA LEU A 50 -14.20 -4.71 16.61
C LEU A 50 -12.83 -5.03 16.03
N GLY A 51 -12.34 -6.26 16.29
CA GLY A 51 -11.02 -6.69 15.83
C GLY A 51 -11.03 -7.28 14.42
N GLY A 52 -9.91 -7.91 14.07
CA GLY A 52 -9.63 -8.49 12.75
C GLY A 52 -10.66 -9.46 12.22
N ALA A 53 -11.40 -10.17 13.09
CA ALA A 53 -12.49 -11.04 12.63
C ALA A 53 -13.67 -10.27 12.01
N ALA A 54 -13.99 -9.08 12.57
CA ALA A 54 -15.03 -8.22 12.00
C ALA A 54 -14.55 -7.57 10.70
N PHE A 55 -13.28 -7.16 10.66
CA PHE A 55 -12.65 -6.66 9.44
C PHE A 55 -12.63 -7.73 8.34
N ALA A 56 -12.25 -8.98 8.67
CA ALA A 56 -12.27 -10.09 7.74
C ALA A 56 -13.67 -10.29 7.14
N LYS A 57 -14.71 -10.29 7.99
CA LYS A 57 -16.09 -10.41 7.53
C LYS A 57 -16.50 -9.26 6.59
N TYR A 58 -16.14 -8.03 6.94
CA TYR A 58 -16.41 -6.86 6.10
C TYR A 58 -15.75 -6.99 4.73
N VAL A 59 -14.48 -7.42 4.70
CA VAL A 59 -13.75 -7.62 3.43
C VAL A 59 -14.38 -8.74 2.61
N ASP A 60 -14.79 -9.86 3.25
CA ASP A 60 -15.46 -10.96 2.54
C ASP A 60 -16.80 -10.50 1.92
N GLU A 61 -17.59 -9.69 2.65
CA GLU A 61 -18.84 -9.10 2.14
C GLU A 61 -18.57 -8.15 0.97
N LEU A 62 -17.54 -7.30 1.10
CA LEU A 62 -17.17 -6.35 0.05
C LEU A 62 -16.65 -7.07 -1.21
N LYS A 63 -15.88 -8.15 -1.09
CA LYS A 63 -15.45 -8.97 -2.24
C LYS A 63 -16.64 -9.49 -3.03
N ILE A 64 -17.66 -10.02 -2.32
CA ILE A 64 -18.88 -10.53 -2.97
C ILE A 64 -19.64 -9.40 -3.66
N GLU A 65 -19.72 -8.23 -3.02
CA GLU A 65 -20.43 -7.07 -3.58
C GLU A 65 -19.71 -6.52 -4.82
N THR A 66 -18.40 -6.32 -4.75
CA THR A 66 -17.60 -5.80 -5.88
C THR A 66 -17.62 -6.75 -7.07
N GLU A 67 -17.46 -8.06 -6.84
CA GLU A 67 -17.57 -9.07 -7.88
C GLU A 67 -18.95 -9.04 -8.57
N LYS A 68 -20.03 -8.96 -7.79
CA LYS A 68 -21.40 -8.88 -8.31
C LYS A 68 -21.64 -7.63 -9.17
N ASN A 69 -21.00 -6.53 -8.82
CA ASN A 69 -21.16 -5.23 -9.49
C ASN A 69 -20.19 -5.04 -10.65
N GLY A 70 -19.23 -5.94 -10.90
CA GLY A 70 -18.14 -5.74 -11.85
C GLY A 70 -17.21 -4.60 -11.44
N GLU A 71 -16.99 -4.45 -10.13
CA GLU A 71 -16.11 -3.44 -9.55
C GLU A 71 -14.79 -4.08 -9.09
N GLY A 72 -13.70 -3.34 -9.19
CA GLY A 72 -12.41 -3.77 -8.67
C GLY A 72 -12.29 -3.62 -7.15
N LEU A 73 -11.41 -4.42 -6.53
CA LEU A 73 -11.03 -4.29 -5.13
C LEU A 73 -9.51 -4.43 -5.01
N LEU A 74 -8.90 -3.54 -4.25
CA LEU A 74 -7.47 -3.54 -3.93
C LEU A 74 -7.30 -3.36 -2.42
N ILE A 75 -6.47 -4.21 -1.79
CA ILE A 75 -6.23 -4.21 -0.34
C ILE A 75 -4.73 -4.07 -0.09
N LEU A 76 -4.32 -2.95 0.50
CA LEU A 76 -2.92 -2.60 0.72
C LEU A 76 -2.64 -2.33 2.20
N ASP A 77 -1.37 -2.54 2.62
CA ASP A 77 -0.92 -2.20 3.98
C ASP A 77 0.28 -1.25 3.94
N GLY A 78 0.20 -0.19 4.74
CA GLY A 78 1.22 0.86 4.86
C GLY A 78 2.31 0.58 5.89
N GLY A 79 2.35 -0.63 6.47
CA GLY A 79 3.41 -1.06 7.39
C GLY A 79 3.10 -0.89 8.87
N ASN A 80 4.08 -1.22 9.71
CA ASN A 80 3.99 -1.34 11.15
C ASN A 80 2.92 -2.38 11.55
N PHE A 81 2.93 -3.54 10.88
CA PHE A 81 1.83 -4.48 10.96
C PHE A 81 1.86 -5.39 12.20
N PHE A 82 3.03 -5.72 12.79
CA PHE A 82 3.07 -6.72 13.86
C PHE A 82 3.66 -6.23 15.19
N GLN A 83 4.67 -5.35 15.18
CA GLN A 83 5.34 -4.89 16.40
C GLN A 83 4.45 -3.98 17.23
N GLY A 84 4.19 -4.33 18.52
CA GLY A 84 3.47 -3.47 19.46
C GLY A 84 2.50 -4.20 20.38
N SER A 85 2.03 -5.40 20.02
CA SER A 85 1.14 -6.20 20.87
C SER A 85 1.73 -7.57 21.19
N PRO A 86 1.30 -8.24 22.28
CA PRO A 86 1.73 -9.60 22.58
C PRO A 86 1.47 -10.60 21.45
N LEU A 87 0.36 -10.42 20.73
CA LEU A 87 0.01 -11.31 19.60
C LEU A 87 0.98 -11.16 18.43
N GLY A 88 1.36 -9.94 18.09
CA GLY A 88 2.34 -9.69 17.02
C GLY A 88 3.75 -10.11 17.39
N LEU A 89 4.09 -10.11 18.70
CA LEU A 89 5.44 -10.40 19.18
C LEU A 89 5.70 -11.88 19.44
N VAL A 90 4.68 -12.67 19.76
CA VAL A 90 4.82 -14.07 20.21
C VAL A 90 5.54 -14.96 19.20
N ASP A 91 5.41 -14.66 17.93
CA ASP A 91 6.02 -15.40 16.81
C ASP A 91 6.66 -14.47 15.77
N ASN A 92 7.09 -13.29 16.23
CA ASN A 92 7.75 -12.28 15.40
C ASN A 92 6.97 -11.89 14.13
N GLY A 93 5.63 -11.85 14.21
CA GLY A 93 4.76 -11.38 13.12
C GLY A 93 4.15 -12.48 12.25
N TYR A 94 4.47 -13.76 12.48
CA TYR A 94 3.96 -14.85 11.65
C TYR A 94 2.43 -14.94 11.68
N THR A 95 1.81 -14.88 12.86
CA THR A 95 0.34 -14.86 13.01
C THR A 95 -0.30 -13.70 12.24
N MET A 96 0.36 -12.53 12.19
CA MET A 96 -0.13 -11.39 11.41
C MET A 96 -0.08 -11.66 9.92
N ILE A 97 0.99 -12.27 9.42
CA ILE A 97 1.08 -12.68 8.00
C ILE A 97 -0.01 -13.70 7.65
N GLU A 98 -0.27 -14.68 8.50
CA GLU A 98 -1.36 -15.64 8.26
C GLU A 98 -2.73 -14.95 8.19
N TRP A 99 -2.98 -14.00 9.10
CA TRP A 99 -4.20 -13.21 9.08
C TRP A 99 -4.30 -12.36 7.80
N MET A 100 -3.23 -11.67 7.40
CA MET A 100 -3.19 -10.86 6.18
C MET A 100 -3.37 -11.73 4.93
N ASN A 101 -2.77 -12.93 4.87
CA ASN A 101 -2.98 -13.91 3.81
C ASN A 101 -4.46 -14.30 3.69
N ARG A 102 -5.14 -14.54 4.82
CA ARG A 102 -6.57 -14.86 4.85
C ARG A 102 -7.44 -13.71 4.38
N ILE A 103 -7.11 -12.47 4.74
CA ILE A 103 -7.78 -11.27 4.25
C ILE A 103 -7.61 -11.13 2.73
N GLY A 104 -6.46 -11.52 2.20
CA GLY A 104 -6.10 -11.43 0.80
C GLY A 104 -5.59 -10.04 0.45
N TYR A 105 -4.58 -9.58 1.18
CA TYR A 105 -3.86 -8.37 0.81
C TYR A 105 -3.19 -8.55 -0.55
N ASP A 106 -3.08 -7.44 -1.29
CA ASP A 106 -2.47 -7.40 -2.63
C ASP A 106 -1.00 -6.99 -2.57
N ALA A 107 -0.63 -6.17 -1.62
CA ALA A 107 0.75 -5.76 -1.34
C ALA A 107 0.86 -5.06 0.01
N MET A 108 2.09 -4.96 0.52
CA MET A 108 2.41 -4.13 1.66
C MET A 108 3.75 -3.42 1.48
N VAL A 109 3.98 -2.36 2.26
CA VAL A 109 5.28 -1.72 2.44
C VAL A 109 5.69 -1.82 3.92
N PRO A 110 6.91 -2.27 4.27
CA PRO A 110 7.33 -2.35 5.67
C PRO A 110 7.44 -0.95 6.31
N GLY A 111 7.02 -0.85 7.56
CA GLY A 111 7.21 0.35 8.39
C GLY A 111 8.45 0.26 9.28
N ILE A 112 8.75 1.35 9.98
CA ILE A 112 9.94 1.44 10.87
C ILE A 112 9.92 0.34 11.93
N TYR A 113 8.76 0.10 12.55
CA TYR A 113 8.62 -0.90 13.62
C TYR A 113 8.78 -2.33 13.13
N ASP A 114 8.53 -2.59 11.85
CA ASP A 114 8.68 -3.94 11.30
C ASP A 114 10.15 -4.37 11.18
N PHE A 115 11.09 -3.40 11.16
CA PHE A 115 12.53 -3.67 11.18
C PHE A 115 13.11 -3.94 12.59
N ILE A 116 12.34 -3.70 13.66
CA ILE A 116 12.85 -3.87 15.04
C ILE A 116 13.20 -5.33 15.34
N SER A 117 12.53 -6.29 14.74
CA SER A 117 12.86 -7.72 14.86
C SER A 117 13.93 -8.19 13.87
N GLY A 118 14.53 -7.29 13.13
CA GLY A 118 15.60 -7.55 12.16
C GLY A 118 15.13 -7.76 10.72
N ALA A 119 16.01 -7.42 9.79
CA ALA A 119 15.76 -7.59 8.36
C ALA A 119 15.65 -9.07 7.95
N GLU A 120 16.33 -9.97 8.65
CA GLU A 120 16.21 -11.41 8.49
C GLU A 120 14.79 -11.89 8.77
N ASN A 121 14.18 -11.39 9.87
CA ASN A 121 12.79 -11.71 10.20
C ASN A 121 11.83 -11.20 9.13
N LEU A 122 12.01 -9.98 8.63
CA LEU A 122 11.21 -9.46 7.52
C LEU A 122 11.35 -10.31 6.26
N ASN A 123 12.57 -10.76 5.96
CA ASN A 123 12.80 -11.67 4.84
C ASN A 123 12.02 -12.99 5.02
N GLU A 124 12.05 -13.61 6.20
CA GLU A 124 11.28 -14.82 6.49
C GLU A 124 9.78 -14.58 6.36
N LEU A 125 9.25 -13.51 6.95
CA LEU A 125 7.84 -13.15 6.86
C LEU A 125 7.39 -12.93 5.41
N SER A 126 8.21 -12.26 4.60
CA SER A 126 7.91 -12.06 3.19
C SER A 126 7.81 -13.36 2.40
N THR A 127 8.58 -14.41 2.77
CA THR A 127 8.47 -15.73 2.13
C THR A 127 7.19 -16.47 2.50
N LYS A 128 6.55 -16.12 3.61
CA LYS A 128 5.28 -16.72 4.08
C LYS A 128 4.05 -15.96 3.60
N ALA A 129 4.24 -14.71 3.19
CA ALA A 129 3.17 -13.91 2.65
C ALA A 129 2.78 -14.38 1.24
N THR A 130 1.46 -14.40 0.96
CA THR A 130 0.92 -14.66 -0.38
C THR A 130 0.87 -13.41 -1.25
N PHE A 131 1.29 -12.28 -0.72
CA PHE A 131 1.38 -10.98 -1.35
C PHE A 131 2.82 -10.42 -1.24
N PRO A 132 3.26 -9.57 -2.17
CA PRO A 132 4.62 -9.04 -2.15
C PRO A 132 4.80 -7.96 -1.07
N PHE A 133 6.02 -7.92 -0.53
CA PHE A 133 6.55 -6.79 0.21
C PHE A 133 7.19 -5.82 -0.78
N LEU A 134 6.74 -4.58 -0.78
CA LEU A 134 7.21 -3.57 -1.72
C LEU A 134 8.25 -2.66 -1.04
N TYR A 135 9.43 -2.57 -1.65
CA TYR A 135 10.53 -1.79 -1.13
C TYR A 135 11.37 -1.22 -2.28
N SER A 136 10.89 -0.13 -2.88
CA SER A 136 11.51 0.46 -4.09
C SER A 136 12.78 1.25 -3.82
N ASN A 137 12.93 1.80 -2.61
CA ASN A 137 14.09 2.57 -2.19
C ASN A 137 15.11 1.74 -1.40
N LEU A 138 15.08 0.40 -1.57
CA LEU A 138 16.05 -0.51 -0.98
C LEU A 138 17.41 -0.35 -1.65
N ASP A 139 18.42 -0.01 -0.87
CA ASP A 139 19.82 -0.23 -1.20
C ASP A 139 20.36 -1.35 -0.31
N CYS A 140 20.75 -2.43 -0.94
CA CYS A 140 21.11 -3.69 -0.28
C CYS A 140 22.55 -4.07 -0.58
N ASN A 141 23.42 -3.90 0.40
CA ASN A 141 24.80 -4.36 0.34
C ASN A 141 24.97 -5.59 1.24
N ASN A 142 24.77 -6.79 0.68
CA ASN A 142 24.74 -8.06 1.41
C ASN A 142 23.64 -8.16 2.48
N CYS A 143 22.52 -7.46 2.28
CA CYS A 143 21.39 -7.55 3.18
C CYS A 143 20.56 -8.82 2.93
N PRO A 144 19.73 -9.26 3.89
CA PRO A 144 18.90 -10.46 3.74
C PRO A 144 17.65 -10.26 2.87
N LEU A 145 17.25 -9.03 2.57
CA LEU A 145 15.99 -8.70 1.88
C LEU A 145 16.09 -8.89 0.35
N ILE A 146 16.38 -10.09 -0.11
CA ILE A 146 16.66 -10.41 -1.53
C ILE A 146 15.87 -11.61 -2.06
N ASN A 147 14.72 -11.95 -1.48
CA ASN A 147 13.89 -13.04 -2.02
C ASN A 147 12.92 -12.54 -3.11
N SER A 148 12.32 -13.49 -3.85
CA SER A 148 11.44 -13.20 -4.98
C SER A 148 10.13 -12.49 -4.63
N ASN A 149 9.75 -12.47 -3.35
CA ASN A 149 8.53 -11.80 -2.88
C ASN A 149 8.79 -10.36 -2.38
N ILE A 150 10.06 -9.92 -2.39
CA ILE A 150 10.44 -8.51 -2.17
C ILE A 150 10.65 -7.87 -3.54
N LYS A 151 9.90 -6.81 -3.83
CA LYS A 151 9.87 -6.14 -5.14
C LYS A 151 9.86 -4.62 -4.96
N PRO A 152 10.39 -3.86 -5.92
CA PRO A 152 10.24 -2.40 -5.88
C PRO A 152 8.79 -1.97 -6.11
N TYR A 153 8.11 -2.61 -7.05
CA TYR A 153 6.71 -2.37 -7.40
C TYR A 153 6.08 -3.62 -8.01
N ILE A 154 4.78 -3.60 -8.17
CA ILE A 154 4.02 -4.55 -8.99
C ILE A 154 3.09 -3.79 -9.93
N ILE A 155 2.67 -4.47 -11.01
CA ILE A 155 1.55 -4.04 -11.84
C ILE A 155 0.45 -5.09 -11.68
N LYS A 156 -0.74 -4.65 -11.31
CA LYS A 156 -1.91 -5.50 -11.13
C LYS A 156 -3.02 -5.04 -12.09
N GLU A 157 -3.54 -5.96 -12.86
CA GLU A 157 -4.70 -5.68 -13.71
C GLU A 157 -5.98 -5.90 -12.90
N ILE A 158 -6.84 -4.87 -12.87
CA ILE A 158 -8.13 -4.88 -12.18
C ILE A 158 -9.17 -4.27 -13.11
N GLU A 159 -10.18 -5.05 -13.49
CA GLU A 159 -11.26 -4.62 -14.40
C GLU A 159 -10.74 -3.96 -15.70
N GLY A 160 -9.62 -4.48 -16.24
CA GLY A 160 -9.00 -3.97 -17.45
C GLY A 160 -8.14 -2.71 -17.27
N VAL A 161 -7.92 -2.25 -16.02
CA VAL A 161 -7.00 -1.16 -15.68
C VAL A 161 -5.72 -1.73 -15.10
N SER A 162 -4.58 -1.38 -15.67
CA SER A 162 -3.25 -1.76 -15.17
C SER A 162 -2.80 -0.80 -14.09
N ILE A 163 -2.85 -1.24 -12.83
CA ILE A 163 -2.48 -0.43 -11.66
C ILE A 163 -1.06 -0.78 -11.24
N GLY A 164 -0.15 0.18 -11.34
CA GLY A 164 1.18 0.10 -10.77
C GLY A 164 1.16 0.47 -9.29
N ILE A 165 1.73 -0.35 -8.42
CA ILE A 165 1.82 -0.11 -6.99
C ILE A 165 3.28 -0.07 -6.61
N LEU A 166 3.79 1.11 -6.27
CA LEU A 166 5.16 1.36 -5.84
C LEU A 166 5.22 1.40 -4.32
N GLY A 167 6.05 0.55 -3.69
CA GLY A 167 6.24 0.59 -2.25
C GLY A 167 7.46 1.43 -1.87
N VAL A 168 7.29 2.38 -0.95
CA VAL A 168 8.35 3.29 -0.52
C VAL A 168 8.45 3.27 1.00
N VAL A 169 9.54 2.72 1.51
CA VAL A 169 9.83 2.67 2.95
C VAL A 169 10.27 4.04 3.44
N ASN A 170 9.84 4.41 4.64
CA ASN A 170 10.33 5.62 5.29
C ASN A 170 11.85 5.56 5.50
N SER A 171 12.60 6.45 4.85
CA SER A 171 14.08 6.48 4.94
C SER A 171 14.60 6.76 6.36
N GLN A 172 13.75 7.24 7.27
CA GLN A 172 14.08 7.39 8.69
C GLN A 172 14.36 6.08 9.42
N ILE A 173 14.12 4.90 8.81
CA ILE A 173 14.59 3.62 9.37
C ILE A 173 16.07 3.68 9.70
N MET A 174 16.85 4.44 8.95
CA MET A 174 18.29 4.63 9.17
C MET A 174 18.62 5.39 10.47
N GLU A 175 17.66 6.13 11.02
CA GLU A 175 17.81 6.92 12.25
C GLU A 175 17.23 6.21 13.47
N PHE A 176 16.14 5.47 13.29
CA PHE A 176 15.33 4.90 14.37
C PHE A 176 15.55 3.40 14.61
N VAL A 177 16.11 2.69 13.63
CA VAL A 177 16.38 1.24 13.75
C VAL A 177 17.84 1.00 14.02
N LEU A 178 18.16 0.07 14.92
CA LEU A 178 19.53 -0.31 15.21
C LEU A 178 20.19 -0.90 13.95
N ALA A 179 21.44 -0.52 13.70
CA ALA A 179 22.19 -0.97 12.51
C ALA A 179 22.29 -2.51 12.41
N GLU A 180 22.38 -3.20 13.55
CA GLU A 180 22.37 -4.67 13.60
C GLU A 180 21.05 -5.26 13.07
N ASN A 181 19.90 -4.61 13.32
CA ASN A 181 18.60 -5.04 12.84
C ASN A 181 18.38 -4.73 11.34
N LEU A 182 19.14 -3.80 10.80
CA LEU A 182 19.12 -3.50 9.37
C LEU A 182 19.96 -4.48 8.55
N SER A 183 20.99 -5.10 9.16
CA SER A 183 21.82 -6.15 8.53
C SER A 183 22.31 -5.78 7.11
N GLY A 184 22.81 -4.55 6.93
CA GLY A 184 23.25 -4.05 5.63
C GLY A 184 22.13 -3.53 4.71
N THR A 185 20.90 -3.53 5.18
CA THR A 185 19.77 -2.86 4.50
C THR A 185 19.91 -1.35 4.66
N ASN A 186 19.76 -0.61 3.57
CA ASN A 186 19.74 0.84 3.55
C ASN A 186 18.50 1.34 2.77
N ALA A 187 18.02 2.51 3.10
CA ALA A 187 16.92 3.14 2.40
C ALA A 187 17.34 4.49 1.85
N GLU A 188 17.25 4.65 0.54
CA GLU A 188 17.39 5.95 -0.10
C GLU A 188 16.19 6.86 0.23
N LYS A 189 16.39 8.18 0.02
CA LYS A 189 15.29 9.12 0.18
C LYS A 189 14.17 8.82 -0.81
N GLU A 190 12.95 8.87 -0.32
CA GLU A 190 11.71 8.49 -0.99
C GLU A 190 11.56 9.15 -2.36
N VAL A 191 11.84 10.46 -2.45
CA VAL A 191 11.69 11.24 -3.68
C VAL A 191 12.56 10.75 -4.84
N TYR A 192 13.75 10.23 -4.55
CA TYR A 192 14.64 9.73 -5.62
C TYR A 192 14.13 8.41 -6.17
N SER A 193 13.69 7.51 -5.31
CA SER A 193 13.09 6.25 -5.71
C SER A 193 11.81 6.48 -6.53
N ILE A 194 10.90 7.33 -6.06
CA ILE A 194 9.65 7.64 -6.75
C ILE A 194 9.96 8.16 -8.17
N ARG A 195 10.87 9.14 -8.30
CA ARG A 195 11.24 9.69 -9.60
C ARG A 195 11.91 8.68 -10.52
N GLY A 196 12.66 7.74 -9.96
CA GLY A 196 13.34 6.69 -10.73
C GLY A 196 12.38 5.64 -11.27
N TRP A 197 11.41 5.19 -10.47
CA TRP A 197 10.55 4.07 -10.84
C TRP A 197 9.31 4.43 -11.66
N ILE A 198 8.77 5.65 -11.51
CA ILE A 198 7.57 6.08 -12.26
C ILE A 198 7.71 5.91 -13.79
N PRO A 199 8.83 6.33 -14.44
CA PRO A 199 8.98 6.11 -15.86
C PRO A 199 9.00 4.64 -16.26
N ASP A 200 9.63 3.78 -15.44
CA ASP A 200 9.68 2.34 -15.67
C ASP A 200 8.29 1.70 -15.58
N MET A 201 7.51 2.05 -14.56
CA MET A 201 6.14 1.59 -14.39
C MET A 201 5.23 2.00 -15.54
N LYS A 202 5.35 3.25 -16.01
CA LYS A 202 4.62 3.73 -17.20
C LYS A 202 5.02 2.96 -18.45
N SER A 203 6.31 2.72 -18.64
CA SER A 203 6.80 1.93 -19.80
C SER A 203 6.36 0.48 -19.75
N SER A 204 6.14 -0.04 -18.55
CA SER A 204 5.62 -1.39 -18.30
C SER A 204 4.09 -1.47 -18.41
N GLY A 205 3.41 -0.38 -18.78
CA GLY A 205 1.98 -0.37 -19.11
C GLY A 205 1.05 0.00 -17.96
N ALA A 206 1.55 0.64 -16.90
CA ALA A 206 0.67 1.12 -15.83
C ALA A 206 -0.18 2.31 -16.31
N ASP A 207 -1.51 2.15 -16.23
CA ASP A 207 -2.51 3.20 -16.51
C ASP A 207 -2.66 4.14 -15.31
N LEU A 208 -2.59 3.59 -14.11
CA LEU A 208 -2.67 4.29 -12.83
C LEU A 208 -1.50 3.89 -11.94
N ILE A 209 -0.94 4.84 -11.21
CA ILE A 209 0.15 4.58 -10.26
C ILE A 209 -0.31 4.94 -8.85
N ILE A 210 -0.17 3.98 -7.93
CA ILE A 210 -0.37 4.15 -6.49
C ILE A 210 1.00 4.13 -5.83
N ILE A 211 1.29 5.16 -5.03
CA ILE A 211 2.46 5.19 -4.16
C ILE A 211 2.02 4.75 -2.77
N LEU A 212 2.47 3.56 -2.37
CA LEU A 212 2.24 3.02 -1.05
C LEU A 212 3.46 3.33 -0.18
N THR A 213 3.28 4.11 0.87
CA THR A 213 4.40 4.52 1.72
C THR A 213 4.12 4.31 3.19
N SER A 214 5.16 3.95 3.94
CA SER A 214 5.14 3.92 5.41
C SER A 214 5.48 5.26 6.06
N SER A 215 5.69 6.30 5.27
CA SER A 215 5.93 7.66 5.78
C SER A 215 4.60 8.32 6.14
N GLY A 216 4.48 8.80 7.38
CA GLY A 216 3.34 9.61 7.82
C GLY A 216 3.48 11.07 7.44
N VAL A 217 2.38 11.83 7.57
CA VAL A 217 2.41 13.29 7.48
C VAL A 217 2.88 13.83 8.84
N PRO A 218 3.99 14.58 8.91
CA PRO A 218 4.44 15.17 10.17
C PRO A 218 3.38 16.12 10.74
N TRP A 219 2.98 15.94 11.99
CA TRP A 219 1.99 16.76 12.68
C TRP A 219 2.33 18.26 12.71
N ASN A 220 3.61 18.59 12.68
CA ASN A 220 4.10 19.97 12.66
C ASN A 220 4.09 20.60 11.25
N ARG A 221 3.58 19.92 10.24
CA ARG A 221 3.49 20.39 8.85
C ARG A 221 2.07 20.40 8.31
N GLU A 222 1.08 20.40 9.19
CA GLU A 222 -0.33 20.48 8.80
C GLU A 222 -0.59 21.71 7.91
N ASP A 223 -0.04 22.87 8.30
CA ASP A 223 -0.16 24.12 7.53
C ASP A 223 0.51 24.00 6.14
N GLU A 224 1.66 23.34 6.04
CA GLU A 224 2.34 23.11 4.77
C GLU A 224 1.56 22.16 3.87
N TYR A 225 0.93 21.14 4.45
CA TYR A 225 0.07 20.21 3.72
C TYR A 225 -1.20 20.88 3.21
N GLU A 226 -1.85 21.69 4.03
CA GLU A 226 -3.02 22.49 3.59
C GLU A 226 -2.65 23.45 2.47
N MET A 227 -1.51 24.15 2.58
CA MET A 227 -1.00 25.01 1.51
C MET A 227 -0.71 24.23 0.23
N PHE A 228 -0.17 23.02 0.34
CA PHE A 228 0.08 22.14 -0.79
C PHE A 228 -1.23 21.75 -1.49
N LEU A 229 -2.25 21.31 -0.74
CA LEU A 229 -3.57 20.99 -1.29
C LEU A 229 -4.22 22.21 -1.97
N GLN A 230 -4.06 23.41 -1.40
CA GLN A 230 -4.56 24.64 -2.01
C GLN A 230 -3.85 24.95 -3.33
N LYS A 231 -2.55 24.71 -3.43
CA LYS A 231 -1.78 24.92 -4.67
C LYS A 231 -2.22 23.94 -5.77
N ILE A 232 -2.46 22.64 -5.40
CA ILE A 232 -3.03 21.67 -6.34
C ILE A 232 -4.39 22.12 -6.84
N SER A 233 -5.29 22.51 -5.93
CA SER A 233 -6.65 22.96 -6.28
C SER A 233 -6.70 24.19 -7.16
N ARG A 234 -5.65 25.04 -7.11
CA ARG A 234 -5.49 26.23 -7.95
C ARG A 234 -4.74 25.95 -9.26
N GLY A 235 -4.28 24.72 -9.47
CA GLY A 235 -3.45 24.38 -10.63
C GLY A 235 -2.05 25.03 -10.63
N GLU A 236 -1.57 25.48 -9.46
CA GLU A 236 -0.26 26.11 -9.30
C GLU A 236 0.88 25.08 -9.23
N ILE A 237 0.55 23.82 -8.95
CA ILE A 237 1.47 22.67 -8.96
C ILE A 237 0.95 21.71 -10.01
N ASP A 238 1.78 21.41 -10.99
CA ASP A 238 1.54 20.36 -11.97
C ASP A 238 1.74 18.99 -11.29
N GLU A 239 0.96 17.97 -11.69
CA GLU A 239 1.09 16.58 -11.23
C GLU A 239 2.47 15.96 -11.52
N THR A 240 3.31 16.69 -12.26
CA THR A 240 4.69 16.29 -12.63
C THR A 240 5.78 17.02 -11.84
N SER A 241 5.41 17.88 -10.87
CA SER A 241 6.35 18.72 -10.12
C SER A 241 6.90 18.05 -8.88
#